data_f95dc08f866f9927c4b9f7c5dbe6b384
#
_entry.id   f95dc08f866f9927c4b9f7c5dbe6b384
#
_cell.length_a   1.000
_cell.length_b   1.000
_cell.length_c   1.000
_cell.angle_alpha   90.00
_cell.angle_beta   90.00
_cell.angle_gamma   90.00
#
_symmetry.space_group_name_H-M   'P 1'
#
loop_
_entity.id
_entity.type
_entity.pdbx_description
1 polymer ?
#
loop_
_entity_poly.entity_id
_entity_poly.type
_entity_poly.pdbx_seq_one_letter_code
_entity_poly.pdbx_strand_id
1 'polypeptide(L)'
;MPYLEMKGITKLYPNHMRANDGIDFSLEKNEIHAIVGENGAGKSTLMKILYGLEQPDAGAIMLAGRTVSIRGPLDANRLGIGMVHQHFKLIPEFSVAENVILGIEPRKNLLFVDRNAAVQRISDVIASHGFSVDPRARVMTLTVGQMQQVEIVKMLYRSVDLLILDEPTSVLTEQEIHRLFETLRSLQKDGATCIIITHKLQEVMEISDRVTVMRKGKVIAVRRTAEVTKPELSRLMVGRSVLFQIERPKNACGSAVLELVNVTLKQRGRDRPLLDGVTLTVRSCEIVAVAGVSGNGLGELEDVVTGLRRITSGRILHNGEDIAGLTPATLRERGFAYVPADRLRRGSSLKSTVTENMIVTSRHRFLRAGFLKGKKIRQFAERLTESFSIDGGPQVPIGTLSGGNIQKVILARELASDSNLVIVSEPTWGLDVASSQFVYEKILEMRKAGAGILFISSNLDEILGVADTIAVMYRGRIVANLPNLPGLTKERIGEYMLGLRDDFAPGGARRKDAPA
;
A
#
# COMPACT_ATOMS: atom_id res chain seq x y z
N MET A 1 17.01 18.36 27.40
CA MET A 1 17.16 19.03 26.08
C MET A 1 16.94 17.98 25.02
N PRO A 2 16.16 18.25 24.00
CA PRO A 2 15.97 17.31 22.91
C PRO A 2 17.29 16.85 22.27
N TYR A 3 17.35 15.59 21.84
CA TYR A 3 18.51 15.03 21.15
C TYR A 3 18.69 15.62 19.76
N LEU A 4 17.57 15.79 19.04
CA LEU A 4 17.51 16.45 17.73
C LEU A 4 16.47 17.57 17.76
N GLU A 5 16.80 18.73 17.22
CA GLU A 5 15.87 19.82 16.94
C GLU A 5 16.03 20.30 15.50
N MET A 6 14.95 20.44 14.79
CA MET A 6 14.86 21.09 13.48
C MET A 6 13.95 22.30 13.67
N LYS A 7 14.46 23.53 13.42
CA LYS A 7 13.75 24.78 13.71
C LYS A 7 13.51 25.57 12.43
N GLY A 8 12.26 25.93 12.15
CA GLY A 8 11.86 26.76 11.03
C GLY A 8 12.18 26.17 9.66
N ILE A 9 12.25 24.84 9.52
CA ILE A 9 12.66 24.18 8.28
C ILE A 9 11.66 24.48 7.17
N THR A 10 12.15 25.11 6.10
CA THR A 10 11.37 25.45 4.92
C THR A 10 12.01 24.84 3.68
N LYS A 11 11.17 24.24 2.80
CA LYS A 11 11.60 23.71 1.50
C LYS A 11 10.60 24.04 0.43
N LEU A 12 11.07 24.73 -0.63
CA LEU A 12 10.31 25.11 -1.81
C LEU A 12 10.90 24.41 -3.04
N TYR A 13 10.08 23.66 -3.79
CA TYR A 13 10.49 23.08 -5.05
C TYR A 13 10.28 24.03 -6.24
N PRO A 14 10.97 23.82 -7.40
CA PRO A 14 10.89 24.71 -8.57
C PRO A 14 9.48 24.93 -9.14
N ASN A 15 8.57 23.99 -8.90
CA ASN A 15 7.15 24.10 -9.28
C ASN A 15 6.31 24.93 -8.30
N HIS A 16 6.93 25.75 -7.46
CA HIS A 16 6.32 26.55 -6.38
C HIS A 16 5.62 25.71 -5.30
N MET A 17 5.83 24.39 -5.25
CA MET A 17 5.29 23.54 -4.22
C MET A 17 6.11 23.69 -2.94
N ARG A 18 5.50 24.22 -1.88
CA ARG A 18 6.09 24.33 -0.55
C ARG A 18 5.91 23.02 0.20
N ALA A 19 6.95 22.19 0.18
CA ALA A 19 6.91 20.84 0.80
C ALA A 19 7.04 20.90 2.33
N ASN A 20 7.83 21.85 2.86
CA ASN A 20 7.90 22.16 4.28
C ASN A 20 7.80 23.67 4.46
N ASP A 21 7.02 24.12 5.44
CA ASP A 21 6.70 25.53 5.68
C ASP A 21 6.90 25.88 7.16
N GLY A 22 8.14 26.26 7.51
CA GLY A 22 8.49 26.64 8.87
C GLY A 22 8.33 25.50 9.88
N ILE A 23 8.79 24.29 9.56
CA ILE A 23 8.63 23.10 10.41
C ILE A 23 9.54 23.20 11.65
N ASP A 24 8.91 23.08 12.81
CA ASP A 24 9.60 22.79 14.07
C ASP A 24 9.36 21.31 14.43
N PHE A 25 10.46 20.56 14.58
CA PHE A 25 10.45 19.14 14.95
C PHE A 25 11.49 18.87 16.04
N SER A 26 11.13 18.06 17.03
CA SER A 26 12.04 17.67 18.10
C SER A 26 11.94 16.19 18.43
N LEU A 27 13.07 15.60 18.80
CA LEU A 27 13.23 14.18 19.12
C LEU A 27 14.05 14.04 20.41
N GLU A 28 13.56 13.21 21.32
CA GLU A 28 14.31 12.86 22.54
C GLU A 28 15.26 11.67 22.28
N LYS A 29 16.26 11.49 23.13
CA LYS A 29 17.17 10.34 23.02
C LYS A 29 16.45 9.05 23.43
N ASN A 30 16.77 7.95 22.75
CA ASN A 30 16.18 6.63 22.99
C ASN A 30 14.65 6.59 22.81
N GLU A 31 14.12 7.43 21.92
CA GLU A 31 12.71 7.51 21.57
C GLU A 31 12.47 6.84 20.22
N ILE A 32 11.36 6.13 20.07
CA ILE A 32 10.80 5.76 18.76
C ILE A 32 9.70 6.77 18.44
N HIS A 33 10.00 7.70 17.53
CA HIS A 33 9.12 8.79 17.16
C HIS A 33 8.48 8.54 15.79
N ALA A 34 7.15 8.50 15.73
CA ALA A 34 6.44 8.37 14.47
C ALA A 34 6.18 9.75 13.83
N ILE A 35 6.39 9.87 12.53
CA ILE A 35 5.95 11.02 11.73
C ILE A 35 4.84 10.54 10.81
N VAL A 36 3.63 11.07 11.00
CA VAL A 36 2.44 10.68 10.24
C VAL A 36 1.85 11.83 9.45
N GLY A 37 1.12 11.52 8.41
CA GLY A 37 0.43 12.51 7.56
C GLY A 37 0.08 11.89 6.21
N GLU A 38 -0.76 12.57 5.45
CA GLU A 38 -1.12 12.16 4.09
C GLU A 38 0.08 12.15 3.14
N ASN A 39 -0.07 11.52 1.98
CA ASN A 39 0.92 11.61 0.91
C ASN A 39 1.06 13.08 0.46
N GLY A 40 2.31 13.54 0.32
CA GLY A 40 2.57 14.95 0.04
C GLY A 40 2.54 15.89 1.26
N ALA A 41 2.36 15.39 2.48
CA ALA A 41 2.40 16.20 3.70
C ALA A 41 3.79 16.76 4.05
N GLY A 42 4.86 16.34 3.33
CA GLY A 42 6.22 16.84 3.54
C GLY A 42 7.11 15.95 4.43
N LYS A 43 6.63 14.78 4.89
CA LYS A 43 7.34 13.87 5.80
C LYS A 43 8.70 13.42 5.27
N SER A 44 8.69 12.77 4.09
CA SER A 44 9.94 12.27 3.47
C SER A 44 10.88 13.40 3.06
N THR A 45 10.34 14.59 2.69
CA THR A 45 11.17 15.78 2.42
C THR A 45 11.90 16.24 3.67
N LEU A 46 11.21 16.32 4.83
CA LEU A 46 11.82 16.68 6.10
C LEU A 46 12.97 15.73 6.48
N MET A 47 12.76 14.42 6.30
CA MET A 47 13.78 13.42 6.60
C MET A 47 14.92 13.38 5.57
N LYS A 48 14.65 13.67 4.30
CA LYS A 48 15.68 13.86 3.27
C LYS A 48 16.58 15.06 3.60
N ILE A 49 16.02 16.13 4.16
CA ILE A 49 16.79 17.28 4.66
C ILE A 49 17.68 16.85 5.83
N LEU A 50 17.15 16.11 6.81
CA LEU A 50 17.90 15.61 7.95
C LEU A 50 19.02 14.65 7.53
N TYR A 51 18.81 13.85 6.49
CA TYR A 51 19.83 12.94 5.95
C TYR A 51 20.76 13.59 4.92
N GLY A 52 20.54 14.86 4.55
CA GLY A 52 21.38 15.61 3.60
C GLY A 52 21.15 15.31 2.13
N LEU A 53 20.08 14.60 1.76
CA LEU A 53 19.67 14.38 0.36
C LEU A 53 19.06 15.63 -0.26
N GLU A 54 18.48 16.49 0.57
CA GLU A 54 17.90 17.77 0.19
C GLU A 54 18.47 18.85 1.11
N GLN A 55 18.60 20.08 0.59
CA GLN A 55 19.00 21.21 1.42
C GLN A 55 17.75 22.03 1.78
N PRO A 56 17.60 22.50 3.04
CA PRO A 56 16.54 23.42 3.40
C PRO A 56 16.80 24.78 2.78
N ASP A 57 15.75 25.50 2.40
CA ASP A 57 15.84 26.89 1.94
C ASP A 57 15.90 27.87 3.12
N ALA A 58 15.38 27.46 4.29
CA ALA A 58 15.50 28.19 5.55
C ALA A 58 15.40 27.21 6.74
N GLY A 59 15.85 27.68 7.92
CA GLY A 59 15.82 26.94 9.17
C GLY A 59 17.20 26.41 9.58
N ALA A 60 17.24 25.73 10.72
CA ALA A 60 18.47 25.19 11.30
C ALA A 60 18.23 23.79 11.92
N ILE A 61 19.27 22.96 11.90
CA ILE A 61 19.28 21.62 12.52
C ILE A 61 20.26 21.67 13.69
N MET A 62 19.81 21.20 14.85
CA MET A 62 20.62 21.08 16.05
C MET A 62 20.63 19.61 16.49
N LEU A 63 21.81 19.06 16.74
CA LEU A 63 22.01 17.70 17.25
C LEU A 63 22.78 17.76 18.56
N ALA A 64 22.25 17.15 19.60
CA ALA A 64 22.81 17.19 20.95
C ALA A 64 23.17 18.63 21.42
N GLY A 65 22.29 19.59 21.15
CA GLY A 65 22.45 21.01 21.52
C GLY A 65 23.43 21.81 20.65
N ARG A 66 23.98 21.22 19.57
CA ARG A 66 24.92 21.90 18.65
C ARG A 66 24.28 22.07 17.28
N THR A 67 24.39 23.27 16.72
CA THR A 67 23.97 23.50 15.33
C THR A 67 24.89 22.73 14.38
N VAL A 68 24.28 21.95 13.48
CA VAL A 68 25.00 21.12 12.51
C VAL A 68 24.61 21.52 11.08
N SER A 69 25.59 21.39 10.16
CA SER A 69 25.36 21.57 8.72
C SER A 69 25.53 20.20 8.05
N ILE A 70 24.46 19.70 7.44
CA ILE A 70 24.42 18.40 6.76
C ILE A 70 24.32 18.65 5.27
N ARG A 71 25.45 18.57 4.55
CA ARG A 71 25.52 18.84 3.12
C ARG A 71 25.27 17.61 2.25
N GLY A 72 25.33 16.42 2.87
CA GLY A 72 25.12 15.16 2.16
C GLY A 72 25.02 13.97 3.10
N PRO A 73 24.69 12.77 2.59
CA PRO A 73 24.56 11.56 3.39
C PRO A 73 25.85 11.16 4.15
N LEU A 74 27.02 11.52 3.63
CA LEU A 74 28.29 11.26 4.33
C LEU A 74 28.41 12.08 5.61
N ASP A 75 27.94 13.34 5.60
CA ASP A 75 27.95 14.18 6.80
C ASP A 75 26.93 13.65 7.83
N ALA A 76 25.72 13.24 7.36
CA ALA A 76 24.72 12.60 8.21
C ALA A 76 25.28 11.35 8.89
N ASN A 77 25.92 10.47 8.13
CA ASN A 77 26.52 9.25 8.67
C ASN A 77 27.64 9.54 9.70
N ARG A 78 28.48 10.59 9.49
CA ARG A 78 29.50 11.01 10.46
C ARG A 78 28.89 11.54 11.75
N LEU A 79 27.68 12.08 11.67
CA LEU A 79 26.91 12.54 12.83
C LEU A 79 26.09 11.42 13.49
N GLY A 80 26.25 10.17 13.06
CA GLY A 80 25.52 9.02 13.57
C GLY A 80 24.07 8.94 13.08
N ILE A 81 23.71 9.61 11.98
CA ILE A 81 22.37 9.58 11.39
C ILE A 81 22.36 8.61 10.19
N GLY A 82 21.49 7.61 10.22
CA GLY A 82 21.28 6.65 9.13
C GLY A 82 19.86 6.66 8.62
N MET A 83 19.67 6.30 7.35
CA MET A 83 18.34 6.25 6.73
C MET A 83 18.14 4.96 5.94
N VAL A 84 17.05 4.26 6.24
CA VAL A 84 16.48 3.17 5.46
C VAL A 84 15.38 3.76 4.57
N HIS A 85 15.56 3.64 3.27
CA HIS A 85 14.66 4.20 2.27
C HIS A 85 13.46 3.30 2.00
N GLN A 86 12.35 3.88 1.53
CA GLN A 86 11.15 3.17 1.08
C GLN A 86 11.44 2.10 0.01
N HIS A 87 12.38 2.38 -0.90
CA HIS A 87 12.89 1.41 -1.87
C HIS A 87 14.32 1.05 -1.52
N PHE A 88 14.60 -0.24 -1.38
CA PHE A 88 15.91 -0.74 -1.00
C PHE A 88 17.01 -0.23 -1.94
N LYS A 89 18.11 0.25 -1.35
CA LYS A 89 19.30 0.72 -2.08
C LYS A 89 20.37 -0.35 -2.05
N LEU A 90 19.97 -1.60 -2.33
CA LEU A 90 20.86 -2.76 -2.40
C LEU A 90 21.19 -3.10 -3.84
N ILE A 91 22.43 -3.56 -4.07
CA ILE A 91 22.90 -4.05 -5.36
C ILE A 91 22.60 -5.55 -5.43
N PRO A 92 21.71 -6.02 -6.31
CA PRO A 92 21.22 -7.41 -6.30
C PRO A 92 22.32 -8.45 -6.52
N GLU A 93 23.33 -8.13 -7.33
CA GLU A 93 24.43 -9.02 -7.70
C GLU A 93 25.47 -9.19 -6.60
N PHE A 94 25.52 -8.25 -5.64
CA PHE A 94 26.45 -8.27 -4.52
C PHE A 94 25.94 -9.18 -3.40
N SER A 95 26.88 -9.70 -2.61
CA SER A 95 26.56 -10.34 -1.34
C SER A 95 26.04 -9.33 -0.31
N VAL A 96 25.41 -9.83 0.74
CA VAL A 96 24.98 -9.01 1.90
C VAL A 96 26.20 -8.25 2.46
N ALA A 97 27.31 -8.95 2.68
CA ALA A 97 28.52 -8.31 3.20
C ALA A 97 29.04 -7.19 2.28
N GLU A 98 29.10 -7.40 0.98
CA GLU A 98 29.52 -6.37 0.02
C GLU A 98 28.58 -5.15 0.01
N ASN A 99 27.27 -5.36 0.13
CA ASN A 99 26.31 -4.26 0.26
C ASN A 99 26.48 -3.47 1.56
N VAL A 100 26.75 -4.15 2.69
CA VAL A 100 26.89 -3.52 4.00
C VAL A 100 28.14 -2.65 4.07
N ILE A 101 29.29 -3.15 3.57
CA ILE A 101 30.57 -2.43 3.66
C ILE A 101 30.79 -1.38 2.58
N LEU A 102 29.91 -1.30 1.59
CA LEU A 102 30.07 -0.41 0.44
C LEU A 102 30.29 1.05 0.89
N GLY A 103 31.46 1.61 0.49
CA GLY A 103 31.88 2.98 0.87
C GLY A 103 32.53 3.12 2.24
N ILE A 104 32.66 2.02 3.02
CA ILE A 104 33.37 1.96 4.32
C ILE A 104 34.14 0.65 4.45
N GLU A 105 34.70 0.18 3.35
CA GLU A 105 35.37 -1.12 3.27
C GLU A 105 36.54 -1.20 4.28
N PRO A 106 36.59 -2.24 5.15
CA PRO A 106 37.74 -2.49 5.98
C PRO A 106 38.94 -2.85 5.10
N ARG A 107 40.09 -2.27 5.37
CA ARG A 107 41.30 -2.46 4.56
C ARG A 107 42.31 -3.37 5.26
N LYS A 108 42.76 -4.36 4.54
CA LYS A 108 43.94 -5.15 4.88
C LYS A 108 45.13 -4.54 4.14
N ASN A 109 46.01 -3.83 4.85
CA ASN A 109 47.02 -2.97 4.23
C ASN A 109 46.34 -1.87 3.37
N LEU A 110 47.05 -0.84 2.95
CA LEU A 110 46.45 0.33 2.26
C LEU A 110 45.73 0.02 0.92
N LEU A 111 45.85 -1.22 0.37
CA LEU A 111 45.45 -1.54 -1.00
C LEU A 111 44.32 -2.57 -1.14
N PHE A 112 44.03 -3.40 -0.13
CA PHE A 112 43.07 -4.51 -0.28
C PHE A 112 41.96 -4.44 0.75
N VAL A 113 40.71 -4.79 0.33
CA VAL A 113 39.55 -4.93 1.21
C VAL A 113 39.70 -6.22 2.03
N ASP A 114 39.56 -6.13 3.34
CA ASP A 114 39.51 -7.30 4.22
C ASP A 114 38.10 -7.88 4.30
N ARG A 115 37.77 -8.73 3.31
CA ARG A 115 36.45 -9.37 3.21
C ARG A 115 36.15 -10.28 4.41
N ASN A 116 37.16 -10.94 4.97
CA ASN A 116 36.94 -11.86 6.09
C ASN A 116 36.62 -11.11 7.38
N ALA A 117 37.35 -10.04 7.67
CA ALA A 117 37.04 -9.17 8.80
C ALA A 117 35.66 -8.52 8.65
N ALA A 118 35.26 -8.13 7.43
CA ALA A 118 33.93 -7.61 7.14
C ALA A 118 32.83 -8.64 7.44
N VAL A 119 32.96 -9.85 6.90
CA VAL A 119 32.00 -10.94 7.12
C VAL A 119 31.88 -11.28 8.59
N GLN A 120 33.02 -11.37 9.33
CA GLN A 120 32.98 -11.67 10.75
C GLN A 120 32.22 -10.59 11.53
N ARG A 121 32.58 -9.32 11.35
CA ARG A 121 31.92 -8.22 12.07
C ARG A 121 30.42 -8.11 11.73
N ILE A 122 30.04 -8.38 10.47
CA ILE A 122 28.63 -8.42 10.06
C ILE A 122 27.92 -9.60 10.71
N SER A 123 28.55 -10.78 10.76
CA SER A 123 28.00 -11.94 11.47
C SER A 123 27.75 -11.66 12.94
N ASP A 124 28.65 -10.94 13.60
CA ASP A 124 28.51 -10.54 15.00
C ASP A 124 27.29 -9.61 15.18
N VAL A 125 27.11 -8.62 14.30
CA VAL A 125 25.92 -7.73 14.29
C VAL A 125 24.64 -8.51 14.04
N ILE A 126 24.63 -9.43 13.11
CA ILE A 126 23.48 -10.29 12.79
C ILE A 126 23.10 -11.14 14.01
N ALA A 127 24.09 -11.78 14.65
CA ALA A 127 23.88 -12.64 15.80
C ALA A 127 23.37 -11.88 17.03
N SER A 128 23.96 -10.70 17.31
CA SER A 128 23.61 -9.87 18.48
C SER A 128 22.17 -9.33 18.44
N HIS A 129 21.61 -9.13 17.25
CA HIS A 129 20.26 -8.58 17.06
C HIS A 129 19.23 -9.61 16.53
N GLY A 130 19.61 -10.89 16.43
CA GLY A 130 18.72 -11.97 16.05
C GLY A 130 18.23 -11.93 14.59
N PHE A 131 19.00 -11.31 13.69
CA PHE A 131 18.67 -11.31 12.26
C PHE A 131 18.90 -12.69 11.63
N SER A 132 18.12 -13.02 10.59
CA SER A 132 18.16 -14.30 9.89
C SER A 132 18.68 -14.16 8.46
N VAL A 133 19.85 -13.56 8.29
CA VAL A 133 20.46 -13.28 6.98
C VAL A 133 21.90 -13.82 6.95
N ASP A 134 22.26 -14.54 5.88
CA ASP A 134 23.63 -14.96 5.66
C ASP A 134 24.46 -13.83 5.01
N PRO A 135 25.58 -13.37 5.63
CA PRO A 135 26.44 -12.35 5.06
C PRO A 135 27.00 -12.69 3.67
N ARG A 136 27.08 -13.97 3.32
CA ARG A 136 27.61 -14.43 2.05
C ARG A 136 26.54 -14.62 0.96
N ALA A 137 25.26 -14.63 1.33
CA ALA A 137 24.16 -14.75 0.37
C ALA A 137 24.13 -13.56 -0.58
N ARG A 138 23.77 -13.79 -1.85
CA ARG A 138 23.54 -12.70 -2.81
C ARG A 138 22.18 -12.06 -2.55
N VAL A 139 22.12 -10.73 -2.61
CA VAL A 139 20.89 -9.98 -2.32
C VAL A 139 19.73 -10.40 -3.24
N MET A 140 20.00 -10.71 -4.50
CA MET A 140 18.98 -11.19 -5.45
C MET A 140 18.27 -12.49 -5.04
N THR A 141 18.82 -13.27 -4.10
CA THR A 141 18.22 -14.51 -3.60
C THR A 141 17.42 -14.32 -2.31
N LEU A 142 17.42 -13.13 -1.75
CA LEU A 142 16.76 -12.82 -0.49
C LEU A 142 15.27 -12.53 -0.67
N THR A 143 14.50 -12.82 0.37
CA THR A 143 13.12 -12.33 0.50
C THR A 143 13.12 -10.82 0.78
N VAL A 144 11.97 -10.18 0.57
CA VAL A 144 11.79 -8.75 0.86
C VAL A 144 12.07 -8.43 2.32
N GLY A 145 11.60 -9.25 3.26
CA GLY A 145 11.87 -9.11 4.69
C GLY A 145 13.37 -9.24 5.01
N GLN A 146 14.09 -10.14 4.35
CA GLN A 146 15.53 -10.26 4.51
C GLN A 146 16.27 -9.05 3.93
N MET A 147 15.85 -8.49 2.80
CA MET A 147 16.42 -7.25 2.26
C MET A 147 16.26 -6.08 3.24
N GLN A 148 15.11 -5.99 3.91
CA GLN A 148 14.89 -5.01 4.98
C GLN A 148 15.89 -5.19 6.12
N GLN A 149 16.11 -6.43 6.58
CA GLN A 149 17.11 -6.73 7.60
C GLN A 149 18.52 -6.29 7.16
N VAL A 150 18.89 -6.51 5.90
CA VAL A 150 20.19 -6.06 5.35
C VAL A 150 20.36 -4.55 5.43
N GLU A 151 19.31 -3.77 5.10
CA GLU A 151 19.37 -2.30 5.23
C GLU A 151 19.57 -1.86 6.69
N ILE A 152 18.94 -2.55 7.65
CA ILE A 152 19.13 -2.26 9.08
C ILE A 152 20.54 -2.67 9.53
N VAL A 153 21.01 -3.87 9.19
CA VAL A 153 22.37 -4.35 9.48
C VAL A 153 23.42 -3.39 8.92
N LYS A 154 23.21 -2.84 7.73
CA LYS A 154 24.06 -1.82 7.11
C LYS A 154 24.17 -0.55 7.96
N MET A 155 23.07 -0.10 8.59
CA MET A 155 23.09 1.06 9.49
C MET A 155 23.78 0.73 10.82
N LEU A 156 23.51 -0.44 11.40
CA LEU A 156 24.16 -0.91 12.63
C LEU A 156 25.67 -1.11 12.46
N TYR A 157 26.11 -1.68 11.32
CA TYR A 157 27.53 -1.81 11.01
C TYR A 157 28.26 -0.44 10.98
N ARG A 158 27.52 0.63 10.61
CA ARG A 158 28.01 2.02 10.58
C ARG A 158 27.94 2.73 11.93
N SER A 159 27.49 2.04 12.98
CA SER A 159 27.32 2.59 14.34
C SER A 159 26.44 3.85 14.36
N VAL A 160 25.26 3.74 13.77
CA VAL A 160 24.27 4.81 13.68
C VAL A 160 23.52 4.92 15.01
N ASP A 161 23.45 6.15 15.58
CA ASP A 161 22.72 6.46 16.82
C ASP A 161 21.25 6.86 16.56
N LEU A 162 21.00 7.49 15.40
CA LEU A 162 19.68 7.91 14.95
C LEU A 162 19.31 7.21 13.65
N LEU A 163 18.32 6.33 13.71
CA LEU A 163 17.83 5.55 12.56
C LEU A 163 16.52 6.15 12.02
N ILE A 164 16.52 6.54 10.76
CA ILE A 164 15.33 7.01 10.04
C ILE A 164 14.83 5.87 9.17
N LEU A 165 13.54 5.52 9.29
CA LEU A 165 12.88 4.49 8.47
C LEU A 165 11.72 5.14 7.70
N ASP A 166 11.83 5.17 6.37
CA ASP A 166 10.81 5.76 5.49
C ASP A 166 9.89 4.65 4.95
N GLU A 167 8.67 4.55 5.47
CA GLU A 167 7.65 3.53 5.16
C GLU A 167 8.19 2.08 5.19
N PRO A 168 8.83 1.64 6.29
CA PRO A 168 9.57 0.38 6.32
C PRO A 168 8.69 -0.87 6.18
N THR A 169 7.38 -0.75 6.29
CA THR A 169 6.42 -1.86 6.33
C THR A 169 5.58 -1.97 5.07
N SER A 170 5.83 -1.12 4.07
CA SER A 170 4.98 -1.02 2.87
C SER A 170 4.94 -2.30 2.03
N VAL A 171 5.96 -3.14 2.12
CA VAL A 171 6.13 -4.37 1.33
C VAL A 171 6.27 -5.64 2.18
N LEU A 172 6.08 -5.53 3.50
CA LEU A 172 6.22 -6.62 4.46
C LEU A 172 4.88 -7.30 4.78
N THR A 173 4.94 -8.58 5.08
CA THR A 173 3.82 -9.34 5.68
C THR A 173 3.61 -8.95 7.14
N GLU A 174 2.44 -9.23 7.72
CA GLU A 174 2.17 -8.95 9.14
C GLU A 174 3.19 -9.58 10.09
N GLN A 175 3.62 -10.82 9.81
CA GLN A 175 4.64 -11.50 10.60
C GLN A 175 6.01 -10.82 10.50
N GLU A 176 6.38 -10.32 9.32
CA GLU A 176 7.63 -9.59 9.11
C GLU A 176 7.58 -8.21 9.79
N ILE A 177 6.42 -7.54 9.80
CA ILE A 177 6.20 -6.28 10.52
C ILE A 177 6.41 -6.48 12.01
N HIS A 178 5.81 -7.52 12.59
CA HIS A 178 5.97 -7.82 14.01
C HIS A 178 7.44 -8.04 14.39
N ARG A 179 8.17 -8.84 13.62
CA ARG A 179 9.62 -9.04 13.82
C ARG A 179 10.43 -7.75 13.69
N LEU A 180 10.08 -6.89 12.72
CA LEU A 180 10.71 -5.57 12.59
C LEU A 180 10.49 -4.73 13.86
N PHE A 181 9.28 -4.72 14.39
CA PHE A 181 8.97 -3.95 15.61
C PHE A 181 9.69 -4.49 16.85
N GLU A 182 9.77 -5.81 17.00
CA GLU A 182 10.59 -6.43 18.04
C GLU A 182 12.06 -5.98 17.94
N THR A 183 12.61 -5.99 16.71
CA THR A 183 13.98 -5.52 16.46
C THR A 183 14.16 -4.05 16.82
N LEU A 184 13.25 -3.16 16.43
CA LEU A 184 13.32 -1.73 16.74
C LEU A 184 13.20 -1.47 18.23
N ARG A 185 12.37 -2.23 18.96
CA ARG A 185 12.28 -2.15 20.42
C ARG A 185 13.56 -2.64 21.10
N SER A 186 14.22 -3.67 20.54
CA SER A 186 15.54 -4.11 21.05
C SER A 186 16.57 -3.01 20.85
N LEU A 187 16.67 -2.44 19.66
CA LEU A 187 17.59 -1.34 19.35
C LEU A 187 17.37 -0.12 20.25
N GLN A 188 16.11 0.23 20.54
CA GLN A 188 15.78 1.31 21.47
C GLN A 188 16.32 1.02 22.88
N LYS A 189 16.17 -0.22 23.37
CA LYS A 189 16.72 -0.64 24.67
C LYS A 189 18.26 -0.55 24.72
N ASP A 190 18.90 -0.80 23.58
CA ASP A 190 20.35 -0.71 23.41
C ASP A 190 20.83 0.75 23.21
N GLY A 191 19.91 1.73 23.28
CA GLY A 191 20.21 3.15 23.26
C GLY A 191 20.04 3.85 21.91
N ALA A 192 19.57 3.15 20.88
CA ALA A 192 19.28 3.76 19.57
C ALA A 192 18.03 4.64 19.63
N THR A 193 18.04 5.70 18.84
CA THR A 193 16.90 6.59 18.62
C THR A 193 16.33 6.35 17.23
N CYS A 194 15.01 6.27 17.09
CA CYS A 194 14.39 5.91 15.81
C CYS A 194 13.33 6.92 15.39
N ILE A 195 13.30 7.27 14.10
CA ILE A 195 12.20 7.99 13.46
C ILE A 195 11.55 7.04 12.46
N ILE A 196 10.25 6.84 12.57
CA ILE A 196 9.47 6.03 11.62
C ILE A 196 8.49 6.93 10.88
N ILE A 197 8.61 6.97 9.56
CA ILE A 197 7.62 7.62 8.70
C ILE A 197 6.62 6.56 8.27
N THR A 198 5.35 6.76 8.56
CA THR A 198 4.28 5.88 8.13
C THR A 198 2.96 6.64 7.98
N HIS A 199 2.04 6.10 7.21
CA HIS A 199 0.66 6.56 7.15
C HIS A 199 -0.31 5.56 7.81
N LYS A 200 0.21 4.41 8.29
CA LYS A 200 -0.56 3.34 8.92
C LYS A 200 -0.68 3.57 10.42
N LEU A 201 -1.84 4.01 10.86
CA LEU A 201 -2.09 4.36 12.27
C LEU A 201 -1.95 3.17 13.23
N GLN A 202 -2.19 1.94 12.76
CA GLN A 202 -1.97 0.74 13.56
C GLN A 202 -0.52 0.62 13.99
N GLU A 203 0.41 0.81 13.06
CA GLU A 203 1.85 0.74 13.31
C GLU A 203 2.30 1.81 14.31
N VAL A 204 1.78 3.03 14.16
CA VAL A 204 2.06 4.13 15.11
C VAL A 204 1.68 3.74 16.53
N MET A 205 0.45 3.24 16.72
CA MET A 205 -0.06 2.84 18.03
C MET A 205 0.72 1.70 18.66
N GLU A 206 1.33 0.84 17.85
CA GLU A 206 2.05 -0.35 18.31
C GLU A 206 3.49 -0.06 18.69
N ILE A 207 4.21 0.78 17.89
CA ILE A 207 5.65 0.90 18.02
C ILE A 207 6.12 2.23 18.60
N SER A 208 5.40 3.36 18.39
CA SER A 208 5.95 4.67 18.73
C SER A 208 5.67 5.09 20.17
N ASP A 209 6.55 5.94 20.71
CA ASP A 209 6.40 6.58 22.02
C ASP A 209 5.69 7.94 21.86
N ARG A 210 6.05 8.68 20.79
CA ARG A 210 5.44 9.96 20.41
C ARG A 210 5.15 9.97 18.91
N VAL A 211 4.22 10.82 18.53
CA VAL A 211 3.81 10.99 17.14
C VAL A 211 3.72 12.48 16.78
N THR A 212 4.33 12.84 15.67
CA THR A 212 4.19 14.14 15.02
C THR A 212 3.26 13.99 13.81
N VAL A 213 2.17 14.76 13.81
CA VAL A 213 1.23 14.78 12.69
C VAL A 213 1.56 15.94 11.76
N MET A 214 1.84 15.64 10.49
CA MET A 214 2.12 16.62 9.45
C MET A 214 0.97 16.69 8.43
N ARG A 215 0.65 17.89 7.99
CA ARG A 215 -0.35 18.13 6.93
C ARG A 215 0.02 19.38 6.12
N LYS A 216 0.01 19.26 4.79
CA LYS A 216 0.30 20.36 3.84
C LYS A 216 1.57 21.13 4.18
N GLY A 217 2.65 20.41 4.50
CA GLY A 217 3.95 21.00 4.80
C GLY A 217 4.10 21.62 6.20
N LYS A 218 3.16 21.42 7.11
CA LYS A 218 3.19 21.97 8.49
C LYS A 218 3.04 20.87 9.52
N VAL A 219 3.61 21.07 10.71
CA VAL A 219 3.31 20.28 11.91
C VAL A 219 1.98 20.74 12.48
N ILE A 220 1.02 19.83 12.61
CA ILE A 220 -0.32 20.11 13.14
C ILE A 220 -0.40 19.80 14.64
N ALA A 221 0.24 18.72 15.06
CA ALA A 221 0.24 18.30 16.46
C ALA A 221 1.44 17.39 16.75
N VAL A 222 1.90 17.41 18.00
CA VAL A 222 2.80 16.42 18.57
C VAL A 222 2.09 15.83 19.79
N ARG A 223 2.06 14.51 19.90
CA ARG A 223 1.35 13.78 20.97
C ARG A 223 2.20 12.62 21.51
N ARG A 224 1.98 12.23 22.75
CA ARG A 224 2.40 10.92 23.24
C ARG A 224 1.45 9.87 22.70
N THR A 225 1.97 8.78 22.18
CA THR A 225 1.13 7.74 21.53
C THR A 225 0.14 7.11 22.51
N ALA A 226 0.53 6.97 23.77
CA ALA A 226 -0.35 6.46 24.84
C ALA A 226 -1.54 7.37 25.17
N GLU A 227 -1.51 8.65 24.79
CA GLU A 227 -2.52 9.67 25.12
C GLU A 227 -3.49 9.94 23.97
N VAL A 228 -3.32 9.29 22.81
CA VAL A 228 -4.15 9.51 21.63
C VAL A 228 -4.81 8.24 21.14
N THR A 229 -5.88 8.40 20.38
CA THR A 229 -6.60 7.31 19.73
C THR A 229 -6.41 7.36 18.20
N LYS A 230 -6.58 6.21 17.52
CA LYS A 230 -6.54 6.15 16.05
C LYS A 230 -7.50 7.13 15.37
N PRO A 231 -8.78 7.27 15.82
CA PRO A 231 -9.70 8.26 15.25
C PRO A 231 -9.21 9.70 15.40
N GLU A 232 -8.59 10.04 16.54
CA GLU A 232 -8.03 11.37 16.78
C GLU A 232 -6.86 11.65 15.83
N LEU A 233 -5.89 10.72 15.71
CA LEU A 233 -4.77 10.86 14.79
C LEU A 233 -5.27 10.99 13.35
N SER A 234 -6.24 10.18 12.94
CA SER A 234 -6.85 10.26 11.62
C SER A 234 -7.47 11.63 11.36
N ARG A 235 -8.23 12.16 12.33
CA ARG A 235 -8.80 13.51 12.24
C ARG A 235 -7.74 14.60 12.10
N LEU A 236 -6.64 14.50 12.84
CA LEU A 236 -5.53 15.46 12.76
C LEU A 236 -4.83 15.40 11.40
N MET A 237 -4.64 14.19 10.85
CA MET A 237 -4.00 13.98 9.54
C MET A 237 -4.84 14.55 8.40
N VAL A 238 -6.14 14.24 8.35
CA VAL A 238 -7.04 14.58 7.24
C VAL A 238 -7.67 15.97 7.43
N GLY A 239 -7.84 16.42 8.68
CA GLY A 239 -8.42 17.73 9.02
C GLY A 239 -9.95 17.77 9.06
N ARG A 240 -10.61 16.63 8.88
CA ARG A 240 -12.04 16.42 9.06
C ARG A 240 -12.26 15.08 9.75
N SER A 241 -13.44 14.87 10.33
CA SER A 241 -13.77 13.58 10.92
C SER A 241 -13.77 12.50 9.82
N VAL A 242 -12.86 11.57 9.92
CA VAL A 242 -12.86 10.36 9.09
C VAL A 242 -13.69 9.34 9.85
N LEU A 243 -14.92 9.13 9.40
CA LEU A 243 -15.76 8.08 9.95
C LEU A 243 -15.27 6.74 9.41
N PHE A 244 -14.54 5.98 10.24
CA PHE A 244 -14.27 4.55 9.98
C PHE A 244 -15.55 3.70 10.03
N GLN A 245 -16.65 4.26 10.55
CA GLN A 245 -17.96 3.66 10.47
C GLN A 245 -18.68 4.19 9.24
N ILE A 246 -18.53 3.46 8.15
CA ILE A 246 -19.32 3.67 6.95
C ILE A 246 -20.74 3.19 7.30
N GLU A 247 -21.70 4.12 7.38
CA GLU A 247 -23.10 3.75 7.49
C GLU A 247 -23.50 2.93 6.26
N ARG A 248 -23.79 1.65 6.47
CA ARG A 248 -24.30 0.76 5.44
C ARG A 248 -25.83 0.85 5.44
N PRO A 249 -26.45 1.56 4.51
CA PRO A 249 -27.90 1.52 4.41
C PRO A 249 -28.30 0.07 4.08
N LYS A 250 -29.24 -0.47 4.84
CA LYS A 250 -29.87 -1.76 4.55
C LYS A 250 -30.73 -1.59 3.30
N ASN A 251 -30.15 -1.76 2.14
CA ASN A 251 -30.91 -1.85 0.89
C ASN A 251 -31.33 -3.30 0.69
N ALA A 252 -32.57 -3.51 0.26
CA ALA A 252 -32.98 -4.83 -0.21
C ALA A 252 -32.16 -5.14 -1.48
N CYS A 253 -31.42 -6.25 -1.46
CA CYS A 253 -30.70 -6.72 -2.65
C CYS A 253 -31.72 -7.13 -3.72
N GLY A 254 -31.40 -6.78 -4.98
CA GLY A 254 -32.23 -7.13 -6.14
C GLY A 254 -31.84 -8.47 -6.79
N SER A 255 -31.98 -8.54 -8.11
CA SER A 255 -31.62 -9.72 -8.91
C SER A 255 -30.10 -9.96 -8.95
N ALA A 256 -29.70 -11.20 -9.25
CA ALA A 256 -28.32 -11.54 -9.49
C ALA A 256 -27.80 -10.81 -10.75
N VAL A 257 -26.70 -10.07 -10.60
CA VAL A 257 -26.03 -9.37 -11.72
C VAL A 257 -24.78 -10.11 -12.16
N LEU A 258 -24.11 -10.85 -11.24
CA LEU A 258 -22.97 -11.73 -11.57
C LEU A 258 -23.17 -13.06 -10.87
N GLU A 259 -23.01 -14.16 -11.62
CA GLU A 259 -22.99 -15.52 -11.06
C GLU A 259 -21.80 -16.29 -11.60
N LEU A 260 -20.99 -16.80 -10.72
CA LEU A 260 -19.94 -17.77 -11.01
C LEU A 260 -20.48 -19.15 -10.63
N VAL A 261 -20.51 -20.09 -11.58
CA VAL A 261 -21.04 -21.43 -11.37
C VAL A 261 -19.96 -22.45 -11.66
N ASN A 262 -19.40 -23.05 -10.61
CA ASN A 262 -18.34 -24.06 -10.66
C ASN A 262 -17.13 -23.65 -11.55
N VAL A 263 -16.70 -22.39 -11.45
CA VAL A 263 -15.64 -21.84 -12.28
C VAL A 263 -14.30 -22.46 -11.91
N THR A 264 -13.66 -23.09 -12.89
CA THR A 264 -12.35 -23.75 -12.73
C THR A 264 -11.36 -23.19 -13.75
N LEU A 265 -10.14 -22.91 -13.26
CA LEU A 265 -9.03 -22.45 -14.07
C LEU A 265 -7.81 -23.35 -13.84
N LYS A 266 -7.40 -24.09 -14.87
CA LYS A 266 -6.18 -24.93 -14.84
C LYS A 266 -5.04 -24.24 -15.57
N GLN A 267 -3.82 -24.51 -15.14
CA GLN A 267 -2.61 -24.08 -15.82
C GLN A 267 -1.75 -25.31 -16.17
N ARG A 268 -1.26 -25.37 -17.41
CA ARG A 268 -0.35 -26.45 -17.85
C ARG A 268 0.86 -26.53 -16.92
N GLY A 269 1.23 -27.76 -16.51
CA GLY A 269 2.39 -27.99 -15.64
C GLY A 269 2.14 -27.76 -14.15
N ARG A 270 0.88 -27.52 -13.72
CA ARG A 270 0.49 -27.53 -12.31
C ARG A 270 -0.50 -28.62 -12.03
N ASP A 271 -0.27 -29.41 -10.98
CA ASP A 271 -1.17 -30.51 -10.57
C ASP A 271 -2.49 -29.99 -10.01
N ARG A 272 -2.47 -28.82 -9.37
CA ARG A 272 -3.67 -28.20 -8.79
C ARG A 272 -4.16 -27.06 -9.67
N PRO A 273 -5.49 -26.92 -9.83
CA PRO A 273 -6.08 -25.79 -10.52
C PRO A 273 -5.80 -24.48 -9.75
N LEU A 274 -5.73 -23.36 -10.47
CA LEU A 274 -5.58 -22.03 -9.90
C LEU A 274 -6.90 -21.54 -9.29
N LEU A 275 -8.03 -21.88 -9.93
CA LEU A 275 -9.39 -21.78 -9.39
C LEU A 275 -10.03 -23.16 -9.48
N ASP A 276 -10.71 -23.61 -8.43
CA ASP A 276 -11.27 -24.95 -8.31
C ASP A 276 -12.74 -24.89 -7.88
N GLY A 277 -13.64 -24.92 -8.86
CA GLY A 277 -15.07 -24.97 -8.63
C GLY A 277 -15.65 -23.73 -7.93
N VAL A 278 -15.13 -22.54 -8.24
CA VAL A 278 -15.58 -21.29 -7.59
C VAL A 278 -17.04 -21.03 -7.94
N THR A 279 -17.87 -20.90 -6.90
CA THR A 279 -19.29 -20.53 -7.01
C THR A 279 -19.55 -19.32 -6.13
N LEU A 280 -20.05 -18.23 -6.73
CA LEU A 280 -20.29 -16.94 -6.09
C LEU A 280 -21.41 -16.19 -6.82
N THR A 281 -22.23 -15.46 -6.07
CA THR A 281 -23.29 -14.61 -6.65
C THR A 281 -23.16 -13.20 -6.10
N VAL A 282 -23.23 -12.20 -6.99
CA VAL A 282 -23.34 -10.78 -6.64
C VAL A 282 -24.68 -10.26 -7.13
N ARG A 283 -25.44 -9.61 -6.24
CA ARG A 283 -26.76 -9.04 -6.56
C ARG A 283 -26.66 -7.54 -6.78
N SER A 284 -27.68 -6.97 -7.42
CA SER A 284 -27.78 -5.50 -7.49
C SER A 284 -27.90 -4.90 -6.08
N CYS A 285 -27.33 -3.72 -5.86
CA CYS A 285 -27.24 -3.04 -4.56
C CYS A 285 -26.44 -3.81 -3.49
N GLU A 286 -25.63 -4.81 -3.86
CA GLU A 286 -24.83 -5.63 -2.95
C GLU A 286 -23.33 -5.44 -3.20
N ILE A 287 -22.55 -5.41 -2.12
CA ILE A 287 -21.09 -5.52 -2.16
C ILE A 287 -20.71 -6.90 -1.63
N VAL A 288 -20.28 -7.78 -2.51
CA VAL A 288 -19.71 -9.07 -2.14
C VAL A 288 -18.20 -8.94 -2.15
N ALA A 289 -17.57 -9.05 -0.97
CA ALA A 289 -16.13 -9.06 -0.87
C ALA A 289 -15.58 -10.47 -1.00
N VAL A 290 -14.45 -10.61 -1.70
CA VAL A 290 -13.64 -11.85 -1.71
C VAL A 290 -12.36 -11.60 -0.93
N ALA A 291 -12.28 -12.22 0.26
CA ALA A 291 -11.14 -12.16 1.15
C ALA A 291 -10.16 -13.30 0.87
N GLY A 292 -8.87 -13.03 0.85
CA GLY A 292 -7.84 -14.06 0.69
C GLY A 292 -6.44 -13.48 0.82
N VAL A 293 -5.45 -14.33 1.09
CA VAL A 293 -4.04 -13.92 1.04
C VAL A 293 -3.48 -14.07 -0.37
N SER A 294 -2.39 -13.37 -0.64
CA SER A 294 -1.68 -13.48 -1.93
C SER A 294 -1.36 -14.94 -2.28
N GLY A 295 -1.62 -15.33 -3.53
CA GLY A 295 -1.43 -16.72 -3.99
C GLY A 295 -2.62 -17.65 -3.75
N ASN A 296 -3.70 -17.19 -3.13
CA ASN A 296 -4.92 -17.99 -2.92
C ASN A 296 -5.91 -17.96 -4.10
N GLY A 297 -5.60 -17.26 -5.21
CA GLY A 297 -6.45 -17.24 -6.40
C GLY A 297 -7.19 -15.93 -6.64
N LEU A 298 -6.96 -14.88 -5.83
CA LEU A 298 -7.64 -13.59 -5.98
C LEU A 298 -7.36 -12.93 -7.35
N GLY A 299 -6.09 -12.91 -7.78
CA GLY A 299 -5.71 -12.36 -9.08
C GLY A 299 -6.25 -13.18 -10.25
N GLU A 300 -6.32 -14.49 -10.10
CA GLU A 300 -6.92 -15.39 -11.09
C GLU A 300 -8.44 -15.19 -11.18
N LEU A 301 -9.11 -14.96 -10.06
CA LEU A 301 -10.53 -14.60 -10.05
C LEU A 301 -10.77 -13.27 -10.75
N GLU A 302 -9.96 -12.25 -10.43
CA GLU A 302 -9.97 -10.94 -11.11
C GLU A 302 -9.84 -11.13 -12.63
N ASP A 303 -8.83 -11.91 -13.08
CA ASP A 303 -8.54 -12.13 -14.50
C ASP A 303 -9.70 -12.82 -15.25
N VAL A 304 -10.34 -13.82 -14.65
CA VAL A 304 -11.43 -14.56 -15.34
C VAL A 304 -12.73 -13.76 -15.38
N VAL A 305 -13.07 -13.04 -14.32
CA VAL A 305 -14.31 -12.23 -14.27
C VAL A 305 -14.21 -11.02 -15.20
N THR A 306 -13.02 -10.46 -15.39
CA THR A 306 -12.79 -9.31 -16.29
C THR A 306 -12.52 -9.70 -17.73
N GLY A 307 -12.53 -11.00 -18.06
CA GLY A 307 -12.29 -11.50 -19.41
C GLY A 307 -10.82 -11.43 -19.86
N LEU A 308 -9.90 -11.15 -18.95
CA LEU A 308 -8.45 -11.15 -19.21
C LEU A 308 -7.89 -12.58 -19.36
N ARG A 309 -8.59 -13.56 -18.78
CA ARG A 309 -8.21 -14.97 -18.84
C ARG A 309 -9.44 -15.86 -19.04
N ARG A 310 -9.32 -16.86 -19.92
CA ARG A 310 -10.41 -17.82 -20.17
C ARG A 310 -10.45 -18.89 -19.09
N ILE A 311 -11.64 -19.26 -18.64
CA ILE A 311 -11.87 -20.38 -17.72
C ILE A 311 -11.65 -21.73 -18.44
N THR A 312 -11.35 -22.78 -17.66
CA THR A 312 -11.22 -24.14 -18.19
C THR A 312 -12.57 -24.86 -18.21
N SER A 313 -13.41 -24.63 -17.19
CA SER A 313 -14.76 -25.17 -17.08
C SER A 313 -15.61 -24.32 -16.13
N GLY A 314 -16.91 -24.54 -16.13
CA GLY A 314 -17.88 -23.75 -15.40
C GLY A 314 -18.56 -22.69 -16.28
N ARG A 315 -19.28 -21.75 -15.67
CA ARG A 315 -19.96 -20.64 -16.34
C ARG A 315 -19.79 -19.35 -15.56
N ILE A 316 -19.75 -18.23 -16.28
CA ILE A 316 -19.80 -16.90 -15.71
C ILE A 316 -21.01 -16.21 -16.34
N LEU A 317 -22.03 -15.91 -15.52
CA LEU A 317 -23.27 -15.31 -16.00
C LEU A 317 -23.33 -13.84 -15.56
N HIS A 318 -23.72 -12.97 -16.47
CA HIS A 318 -24.08 -11.58 -16.22
C HIS A 318 -25.53 -11.34 -16.62
N ASN A 319 -26.36 -10.97 -15.64
CA ASN A 319 -27.81 -10.86 -15.84
C ASN A 319 -28.42 -12.11 -16.48
N GLY A 320 -27.93 -13.31 -16.13
CA GLY A 320 -28.37 -14.59 -16.66
C GLY A 320 -27.74 -15.01 -18.01
N GLU A 321 -27.01 -14.15 -18.69
CA GLU A 321 -26.33 -14.48 -19.96
C GLU A 321 -24.89 -14.96 -19.70
N ASP A 322 -24.46 -16.02 -20.39
CA ASP A 322 -23.09 -16.52 -20.29
C ASP A 322 -22.11 -15.56 -20.98
N ILE A 323 -21.14 -15.09 -20.20
CA ILE A 323 -20.09 -14.15 -20.64
C ILE A 323 -18.70 -14.78 -20.69
N ALA A 324 -18.60 -16.08 -20.43
CA ALA A 324 -17.32 -16.79 -20.43
C ALA A 324 -16.63 -16.66 -21.79
N GLY A 325 -15.39 -16.14 -21.78
CA GLY A 325 -14.59 -15.94 -22.99
C GLY A 325 -14.87 -14.68 -23.80
N LEU A 326 -15.77 -13.80 -23.34
CA LEU A 326 -15.92 -12.46 -23.90
C LEU A 326 -14.68 -11.61 -23.60
N THR A 327 -14.40 -10.64 -24.49
CA THR A 327 -13.28 -9.71 -24.31
C THR A 327 -13.63 -8.62 -23.30
N PRO A 328 -12.63 -8.01 -22.63
CA PRO A 328 -12.87 -6.87 -21.73
C PRO A 328 -13.62 -5.70 -22.40
N ALA A 329 -13.40 -5.47 -23.71
CA ALA A 329 -14.11 -4.45 -24.45
C ALA A 329 -15.62 -4.75 -24.55
N THR A 330 -15.97 -5.98 -24.89
CA THR A 330 -17.38 -6.44 -24.98
C THR A 330 -18.06 -6.42 -23.60
N LEU A 331 -17.34 -6.79 -22.55
CA LEU A 331 -17.87 -6.72 -21.18
C LEU A 331 -18.21 -5.27 -20.79
N ARG A 332 -17.36 -4.30 -21.14
CA ARG A 332 -17.64 -2.88 -20.89
C ARG A 332 -18.88 -2.37 -21.61
N GLU A 333 -19.12 -2.81 -22.85
CA GLU A 333 -20.34 -2.51 -23.60
C GLU A 333 -21.60 -3.06 -22.93
N ARG A 334 -21.45 -4.10 -22.10
CA ARG A 334 -22.52 -4.73 -21.32
C ARG A 334 -22.68 -4.16 -19.90
N GLY A 335 -22.02 -3.05 -19.58
CA GLY A 335 -22.18 -2.36 -18.29
C GLY A 335 -21.22 -2.82 -17.20
N PHE A 336 -20.05 -3.38 -17.56
CA PHE A 336 -18.96 -3.65 -16.61
C PHE A 336 -18.10 -2.43 -16.39
N ALA A 337 -17.80 -2.13 -15.11
CA ALA A 337 -16.70 -1.26 -14.71
C ALA A 337 -15.63 -2.10 -13.99
N TYR A 338 -14.37 -1.75 -14.19
CA TYR A 338 -13.26 -2.50 -13.61
C TYR A 338 -12.15 -1.60 -13.10
N VAL A 339 -11.90 -1.67 -11.79
CA VAL A 339 -10.79 -0.99 -11.10
C VAL A 339 -9.75 -2.05 -10.72
N PRO A 340 -8.59 -2.11 -11.41
CA PRO A 340 -7.59 -3.13 -11.20
C PRO A 340 -6.74 -2.90 -9.94
N ALA A 341 -6.21 -3.99 -9.38
CA ALA A 341 -5.22 -3.94 -8.30
C ALA A 341 -3.92 -3.22 -8.74
N ASP A 342 -3.41 -3.53 -9.93
CA ASP A 342 -2.24 -2.87 -10.51
C ASP A 342 -2.64 -1.62 -11.30
N ARG A 343 -2.74 -0.49 -10.59
CA ARG A 343 -3.10 0.81 -11.17
C ARG A 343 -2.08 1.34 -12.18
N LEU A 344 -0.80 0.94 -12.07
CA LEU A 344 0.28 1.48 -12.90
C LEU A 344 0.43 0.73 -14.22
N ARG A 345 0.32 -0.60 -14.21
CA ARG A 345 0.51 -1.43 -15.42
C ARG A 345 -0.80 -1.78 -16.12
N ARG A 346 -1.86 -2.07 -15.33
CA ARG A 346 -3.19 -2.46 -15.86
C ARG A 346 -4.17 -1.29 -15.89
N GLY A 347 -4.10 -0.42 -14.88
CA GLY A 347 -5.07 0.67 -14.69
C GLY A 347 -4.82 1.89 -15.53
N SER A 348 -3.57 2.21 -15.91
CA SER A 348 -3.24 3.49 -16.54
C SER A 348 -2.11 3.38 -17.56
N SER A 349 -2.08 4.35 -18.49
CA SER A 349 -0.95 4.59 -19.39
C SER A 349 -0.14 5.78 -18.86
N LEU A 350 0.99 5.50 -18.19
CA LEU A 350 1.76 6.50 -17.44
C LEU A 350 2.28 7.66 -18.29
N LYS A 351 2.56 7.43 -19.58
CA LYS A 351 3.04 8.44 -20.52
C LYS A 351 1.91 9.28 -21.13
N SER A 352 0.69 8.78 -21.09
CA SER A 352 -0.49 9.48 -21.63
C SER A 352 -1.04 10.49 -20.62
N THR A 353 -1.73 11.50 -21.14
CA THR A 353 -2.38 12.53 -20.32
C THR A 353 -3.53 11.98 -19.49
N VAL A 354 -3.94 12.72 -18.47
CA VAL A 354 -5.15 12.44 -17.68
C VAL A 354 -6.37 12.32 -18.61
N THR A 355 -6.53 13.24 -19.57
CA THR A 355 -7.60 13.21 -20.57
C THR A 355 -7.62 11.91 -21.38
N GLU A 356 -6.47 11.48 -21.91
CA GLU A 356 -6.37 10.25 -22.70
C GLU A 356 -6.70 9.00 -21.85
N ASN A 357 -6.24 8.94 -20.61
CA ASN A 357 -6.58 7.89 -19.67
C ASN A 357 -8.09 7.85 -19.33
N MET A 358 -8.75 9.03 -19.24
CA MET A 358 -10.19 9.10 -18.96
C MET A 358 -11.08 8.60 -20.10
N ILE A 359 -10.65 8.78 -21.35
CA ILE A 359 -11.49 8.42 -22.50
C ILE A 359 -11.19 7.06 -23.12
N VAL A 360 -10.09 6.40 -22.72
CA VAL A 360 -9.59 5.18 -23.38
C VAL A 360 -10.66 4.08 -23.46
N THR A 361 -11.50 3.93 -22.44
CA THR A 361 -12.55 2.91 -22.36
C THR A 361 -13.85 3.34 -23.04
N SER A 362 -14.05 4.64 -23.29
CA SER A 362 -15.28 5.23 -23.81
C SER A 362 -15.07 6.06 -25.07
N ARG A 363 -13.92 5.90 -25.76
CA ARG A 363 -13.56 6.71 -26.95
C ARG A 363 -14.62 6.71 -28.05
N HIS A 364 -15.38 5.62 -28.21
CA HIS A 364 -16.45 5.49 -29.20
C HIS A 364 -17.54 6.57 -29.02
N ARG A 365 -17.80 7.04 -27.79
CA ARG A 365 -18.76 8.13 -27.49
C ARG A 365 -18.33 9.49 -28.04
N PHE A 366 -17.04 9.66 -28.35
CA PHE A 366 -16.44 10.90 -28.84
C PHE A 366 -16.10 10.84 -30.33
N LEU A 367 -16.35 9.71 -30.99
CA LEU A 367 -16.15 9.54 -32.43
C LEU A 367 -17.35 10.07 -33.21
N ARG A 368 -17.10 10.81 -34.31
CA ARG A 368 -18.07 11.14 -35.33
C ARG A 368 -17.39 11.12 -36.70
N ALA A 369 -17.90 10.34 -37.63
CA ALA A 369 -17.34 10.16 -38.97
C ALA A 369 -15.82 9.82 -38.95
N GLY A 370 -15.36 8.99 -37.97
CA GLY A 370 -13.97 8.60 -37.83
C GLY A 370 -13.07 9.59 -37.08
N PHE A 371 -13.56 10.79 -36.75
CA PHE A 371 -12.77 11.82 -36.04
C PHE A 371 -13.20 11.99 -34.60
N LEU A 372 -12.20 12.17 -33.71
CA LEU A 372 -12.42 12.48 -32.30
C LEU A 372 -12.83 13.96 -32.11
N LYS A 373 -13.90 14.20 -31.36
CA LYS A 373 -14.41 15.54 -31.04
C LYS A 373 -13.63 16.16 -29.89
N GLY A 374 -12.50 16.81 -30.16
CA GLY A 374 -11.60 17.37 -29.15
C GLY A 374 -12.27 18.29 -28.12
N LYS A 375 -13.21 19.15 -28.53
CA LYS A 375 -13.95 20.04 -27.62
C LYS A 375 -14.81 19.24 -26.61
N LYS A 376 -15.51 18.19 -27.05
CA LYS A 376 -16.30 17.33 -26.17
C LYS A 376 -15.44 16.53 -25.20
N ILE A 377 -14.29 16.02 -25.68
CA ILE A 377 -13.31 15.30 -24.85
C ILE A 377 -12.78 16.20 -23.76
N ARG A 378 -12.38 17.44 -24.10
CA ARG A 378 -11.87 18.41 -23.11
C ARG A 378 -12.91 18.71 -22.03
N GLN A 379 -14.12 19.05 -22.42
CA GLN A 379 -15.23 19.32 -21.49
C GLN A 379 -15.54 18.11 -20.59
N PHE A 380 -15.48 16.90 -21.12
CA PHE A 380 -15.66 15.66 -20.36
C PHE A 380 -14.54 15.48 -19.33
N ALA A 381 -13.29 15.64 -19.75
CA ALA A 381 -12.14 15.50 -18.86
C ALA A 381 -12.11 16.58 -17.76
N GLU A 382 -12.40 17.84 -18.10
CA GLU A 382 -12.48 18.94 -17.14
C GLU A 382 -13.55 18.67 -16.07
N ARG A 383 -14.75 18.26 -16.48
CA ARG A 383 -15.85 17.90 -15.55
C ARG A 383 -15.46 16.76 -14.62
N LEU A 384 -14.83 15.69 -15.14
CA LEU A 384 -14.40 14.56 -14.29
C LEU A 384 -13.25 14.96 -13.36
N THR A 385 -12.31 15.76 -13.83
CA THR A 385 -11.20 16.26 -13.01
C THR A 385 -11.73 17.07 -11.81
N GLU A 386 -12.74 17.90 -12.04
CA GLU A 386 -13.38 18.67 -10.98
C GLU A 386 -14.21 17.78 -10.03
N SER A 387 -15.10 16.92 -10.57
CA SER A 387 -16.00 16.09 -9.76
C SER A 387 -15.28 15.04 -8.92
N PHE A 388 -14.10 14.58 -9.35
CA PHE A 388 -13.26 13.65 -8.61
C PHE A 388 -12.10 14.32 -7.86
N SER A 389 -12.04 15.66 -7.88
CA SER A 389 -10.99 16.46 -7.22
C SER A 389 -9.59 15.93 -7.55
N ILE A 390 -9.29 15.82 -8.85
CA ILE A 390 -8.00 15.33 -9.35
C ILE A 390 -7.03 16.49 -9.45
N ASP A 391 -5.92 16.41 -8.73
CA ASP A 391 -4.87 17.43 -8.78
C ASP A 391 -4.04 17.29 -10.07
N GLY A 392 -3.49 18.41 -10.57
CA GLY A 392 -2.56 18.47 -11.71
C GLY A 392 -3.20 18.78 -13.06
N GLY A 393 -4.53 18.71 -13.19
CA GLY A 393 -5.26 19.11 -14.41
C GLY A 393 -5.28 18.03 -15.52
N PRO A 394 -6.13 18.22 -16.56
CA PRO A 394 -6.44 17.18 -17.54
C PRO A 394 -5.32 16.91 -18.58
N GLN A 395 -4.37 17.84 -18.75
CA GLN A 395 -3.34 17.75 -19.81
C GLN A 395 -2.00 17.20 -19.32
N VAL A 396 -1.83 16.97 -18.01
CA VAL A 396 -0.56 16.44 -17.49
C VAL A 396 -0.45 14.93 -17.73
N PRO A 397 0.76 14.38 -17.95
CA PRO A 397 0.97 12.96 -17.98
C PRO A 397 0.57 12.32 -16.64
N ILE A 398 -0.24 11.22 -16.68
CA ILE A 398 -0.77 10.62 -15.44
C ILE A 398 0.35 10.10 -14.52
N GLY A 399 1.48 9.70 -15.09
CA GLY A 399 2.64 9.22 -14.32
C GLY A 399 3.32 10.28 -13.44
N THR A 400 2.95 11.57 -13.58
CA THR A 400 3.43 12.66 -12.71
C THR A 400 2.54 12.87 -11.47
N LEU A 401 1.39 12.22 -11.42
CA LEU A 401 0.44 12.33 -10.32
C LEU A 401 0.82 11.43 -9.14
N SER A 402 0.33 11.78 -7.95
CA SER A 402 0.37 10.89 -6.79
C SER A 402 -0.46 9.63 -7.03
N GLY A 403 -0.14 8.54 -6.31
CA GLY A 403 -0.91 7.29 -6.40
C GLY A 403 -2.41 7.45 -6.14
N GLY A 404 -2.79 8.34 -5.22
CA GLY A 404 -4.18 8.68 -4.95
C GLY A 404 -4.85 9.37 -6.14
N ASN A 405 -4.18 10.30 -6.80
CA ASN A 405 -4.72 10.98 -7.97
C ASN A 405 -4.81 10.04 -9.19
N ILE A 406 -3.84 9.14 -9.39
CA ILE A 406 -3.93 8.07 -10.41
C ILE A 406 -5.19 7.22 -10.16
N GLN A 407 -5.44 6.82 -8.92
CA GLN A 407 -6.63 6.04 -8.54
C GLN A 407 -7.93 6.81 -8.81
N LYS A 408 -7.97 8.12 -8.50
CA LYS A 408 -9.12 8.97 -8.82
C LYS A 408 -9.38 9.06 -10.32
N VAL A 409 -8.34 9.12 -11.16
CA VAL A 409 -8.50 9.10 -12.64
C VAL A 409 -9.11 7.78 -13.10
N ILE A 410 -8.63 6.63 -12.57
CA ILE A 410 -9.17 5.31 -12.90
C ILE A 410 -10.64 5.23 -12.48
N LEU A 411 -10.96 5.62 -11.24
CA LEU A 411 -12.35 5.64 -10.76
C LEU A 411 -13.23 6.56 -11.60
N ALA A 412 -12.77 7.78 -11.89
CA ALA A 412 -13.51 8.74 -12.72
C ALA A 412 -13.86 8.14 -14.09
N ARG A 413 -12.90 7.47 -14.73
CA ARG A 413 -13.10 6.78 -16.00
C ARG A 413 -14.12 5.64 -15.89
N GLU A 414 -13.96 4.78 -14.91
CA GLU A 414 -14.79 3.57 -14.76
C GLU A 414 -16.20 3.90 -14.29
N LEU A 415 -16.36 4.90 -13.41
CA LEU A 415 -17.65 5.30 -12.86
C LEU A 415 -18.39 6.36 -13.70
N ALA A 416 -17.76 6.89 -14.77
CA ALA A 416 -18.40 7.83 -15.70
C ALA A 416 -19.40 7.16 -16.66
N SER A 417 -19.52 5.83 -16.65
CA SER A 417 -20.49 5.06 -17.40
C SER A 417 -21.53 4.44 -16.48
N ASP A 418 -22.77 4.27 -16.98
CA ASP A 418 -23.85 3.60 -16.28
C ASP A 418 -23.54 2.09 -16.19
N SER A 419 -22.76 1.71 -15.17
CA SER A 419 -22.35 0.33 -14.97
C SER A 419 -23.22 -0.33 -13.90
N ASN A 420 -23.78 -1.51 -14.21
CA ASN A 420 -24.59 -2.29 -13.29
C ASN A 420 -23.77 -3.33 -12.51
N LEU A 421 -22.53 -3.60 -12.96
CA LEU A 421 -21.57 -4.45 -12.27
C LEU A 421 -20.20 -3.74 -12.20
N VAL A 422 -19.68 -3.62 -10.98
CA VAL A 422 -18.37 -3.00 -10.73
C VAL A 422 -17.46 -4.03 -10.08
N ILE A 423 -16.32 -4.28 -10.71
CA ILE A 423 -15.28 -5.16 -10.18
C ILE A 423 -14.16 -4.27 -9.66
N VAL A 424 -13.82 -4.41 -8.38
CA VAL A 424 -12.84 -3.58 -7.69
C VAL A 424 -11.83 -4.48 -7.01
N SER A 425 -10.57 -4.35 -7.37
CA SER A 425 -9.50 -5.17 -6.80
C SER A 425 -8.45 -4.29 -6.12
N GLU A 426 -8.15 -4.58 -4.83
CA GLU A 426 -7.18 -3.88 -3.97
C GLU A 426 -7.23 -2.34 -4.14
N PRO A 427 -8.42 -1.69 -4.06
CA PRO A 427 -8.61 -0.33 -4.55
C PRO A 427 -7.86 0.74 -3.76
N THR A 428 -7.47 0.46 -2.52
CA THR A 428 -6.81 1.43 -1.64
C THR A 428 -5.36 1.08 -1.35
N TRP A 429 -4.84 0.00 -1.96
CA TRP A 429 -3.47 -0.44 -1.73
C TRP A 429 -2.45 0.67 -2.03
N GLY A 430 -1.63 1.04 -1.00
CA GLY A 430 -0.65 2.12 -1.10
C GLY A 430 -1.26 3.52 -1.29
N LEU A 431 -2.50 3.73 -0.84
CA LEU A 431 -3.12 5.04 -0.73
C LEU A 431 -3.06 5.55 0.71
N ASP A 432 -3.11 6.87 0.85
CA ASP A 432 -3.33 7.51 2.15
C ASP A 432 -4.79 7.40 2.61
N VAL A 433 -5.04 7.74 3.87
CA VAL A 433 -6.36 7.59 4.51
C VAL A 433 -7.45 8.39 3.79
N ALA A 434 -7.17 9.63 3.36
CA ALA A 434 -8.16 10.46 2.67
C ALA A 434 -8.50 9.94 1.28
N SER A 435 -7.48 9.50 0.53
CA SER A 435 -7.67 8.87 -0.78
C SER A 435 -8.46 7.57 -0.67
N SER A 436 -8.17 6.75 0.36
CA SER A 436 -8.90 5.51 0.63
C SER A 436 -10.37 5.77 0.96
N GLN A 437 -10.64 6.76 1.82
CA GLN A 437 -12.01 7.15 2.15
C GLN A 437 -12.79 7.61 0.92
N PHE A 438 -12.18 8.44 0.06
CA PHE A 438 -12.79 8.87 -1.18
C PHE A 438 -13.18 7.68 -2.08
N VAL A 439 -12.30 6.66 -2.18
CA VAL A 439 -12.59 5.42 -2.93
C VAL A 439 -13.82 4.71 -2.36
N TYR A 440 -13.89 4.54 -1.05
CA TYR A 440 -15.04 3.87 -0.41
C TYR A 440 -16.35 4.66 -0.60
N GLU A 441 -16.31 5.99 -0.47
CA GLU A 441 -17.48 6.83 -0.72
C GLU A 441 -18.01 6.61 -2.15
N LYS A 442 -17.12 6.56 -3.15
CA LYS A 442 -17.51 6.31 -4.54
C LYS A 442 -18.06 4.90 -4.78
N ILE A 443 -17.49 3.88 -4.17
CA ILE A 443 -18.00 2.51 -4.23
C ILE A 443 -19.41 2.42 -3.62
N LEU A 444 -19.64 3.07 -2.48
CA LEU A 444 -20.95 3.10 -1.83
C LEU A 444 -21.98 3.91 -2.61
N GLU A 445 -21.58 5.00 -3.28
CA GLU A 445 -22.43 5.74 -4.21
C GLU A 445 -22.93 4.82 -5.35
N MET A 446 -22.04 4.01 -5.95
CA MET A 446 -22.39 3.05 -6.99
C MET A 446 -23.36 1.97 -6.50
N ARG A 447 -23.10 1.41 -5.28
CA ARG A 447 -24.03 0.48 -4.64
C ARG A 447 -25.42 1.09 -4.46
N LYS A 448 -25.49 2.34 -3.97
CA LYS A 448 -26.77 3.08 -3.81
C LYS A 448 -27.46 3.32 -5.14
N ALA A 449 -26.71 3.52 -6.22
CA ALA A 449 -27.23 3.70 -7.57
C ALA A 449 -27.73 2.39 -8.21
N GLY A 450 -27.58 1.25 -7.54
CA GLY A 450 -28.11 -0.03 -8.02
C GLY A 450 -27.07 -1.04 -8.51
N ALA A 451 -25.80 -0.66 -8.59
CA ALA A 451 -24.76 -1.57 -9.06
C ALA A 451 -24.50 -2.71 -8.06
N GLY A 452 -24.26 -3.92 -8.59
CA GLY A 452 -23.62 -5.00 -7.84
C GLY A 452 -22.11 -4.83 -7.88
N ILE A 453 -21.45 -5.08 -6.74
CA ILE A 453 -20.02 -4.83 -6.61
C ILE A 453 -19.31 -6.10 -6.16
N LEU A 454 -18.34 -6.57 -6.96
CA LEU A 454 -17.38 -7.59 -6.57
C LEU A 454 -16.12 -6.89 -6.06
N PHE A 455 -15.89 -6.97 -4.76
CA PHE A 455 -14.79 -6.30 -4.06
C PHE A 455 -13.72 -7.33 -3.68
N ILE A 456 -12.57 -7.33 -4.34
CA ILE A 456 -11.48 -8.27 -4.10
C ILE A 456 -10.41 -7.55 -3.26
N SER A 457 -10.12 -8.04 -2.05
CA SER A 457 -9.08 -7.45 -1.20
C SER A 457 -8.47 -8.46 -0.24
N SER A 458 -7.22 -8.23 0.12
CA SER A 458 -6.51 -8.91 1.22
C SER A 458 -6.64 -8.17 2.55
N ASN A 459 -7.11 -6.92 2.53
CA ASN A 459 -7.25 -6.07 3.72
C ASN A 459 -8.60 -6.28 4.41
N LEU A 460 -8.57 -6.93 5.58
CA LEU A 460 -9.78 -7.25 6.35
C LEU A 460 -10.49 -6.02 6.92
N ASP A 461 -9.77 -4.90 7.19
CA ASP A 461 -10.41 -3.66 7.65
C ASP A 461 -11.30 -3.06 6.56
N GLU A 462 -10.84 -3.08 5.32
CA GLU A 462 -11.60 -2.63 4.17
C GLU A 462 -12.83 -3.49 3.96
N ILE A 463 -12.62 -4.81 3.92
CA ILE A 463 -13.68 -5.80 3.70
C ILE A 463 -14.78 -5.64 4.75
N LEU A 464 -14.41 -5.63 6.04
CA LEU A 464 -15.37 -5.44 7.13
C LEU A 464 -16.04 -4.07 7.09
N GLY A 465 -15.34 -3.04 6.56
CA GLY A 465 -15.85 -1.69 6.40
C GLY A 465 -16.96 -1.57 5.35
N VAL A 466 -16.83 -2.20 4.18
CA VAL A 466 -17.69 -1.91 3.01
C VAL A 466 -18.60 -3.05 2.59
N ALA A 467 -18.24 -4.32 2.84
CA ALA A 467 -18.95 -5.47 2.29
C ALA A 467 -20.27 -5.77 3.01
N ASP A 468 -21.24 -6.27 2.26
CA ASP A 468 -22.47 -6.87 2.80
C ASP A 468 -22.25 -8.36 3.09
N THR A 469 -21.58 -9.05 2.17
CA THR A 469 -21.26 -10.48 2.24
C THR A 469 -19.77 -10.68 1.99
N ILE A 470 -19.15 -11.60 2.72
CA ILE A 470 -17.72 -11.91 2.62
C ILE A 470 -17.55 -13.37 2.19
N ALA A 471 -17.11 -13.58 0.97
CA ALA A 471 -16.63 -14.88 0.51
C ALA A 471 -15.15 -15.02 0.83
N VAL A 472 -14.73 -16.11 1.45
CA VAL A 472 -13.33 -16.32 1.79
C VAL A 472 -12.71 -17.33 0.84
N MET A 473 -11.59 -16.95 0.23
CA MET A 473 -10.88 -17.76 -0.74
C MET A 473 -9.61 -18.36 -0.14
N TYR A 474 -9.48 -19.69 -0.27
CA TYR A 474 -8.30 -20.42 0.09
C TYR A 474 -7.94 -21.46 -0.99
N ARG A 475 -6.70 -21.40 -1.50
CA ARG A 475 -6.16 -22.29 -2.53
C ARG A 475 -7.09 -22.46 -3.75
N GLY A 476 -7.62 -21.34 -4.25
CA GLY A 476 -8.47 -21.30 -5.44
C GLY A 476 -9.92 -21.71 -5.23
N ARG A 477 -10.37 -21.94 -3.99
CA ARG A 477 -11.74 -22.33 -3.65
C ARG A 477 -12.38 -21.31 -2.71
N ILE A 478 -13.68 -21.13 -2.82
CA ILE A 478 -14.44 -20.43 -1.77
C ILE A 478 -14.67 -21.44 -0.64
N VAL A 479 -14.16 -21.12 0.55
CA VAL A 479 -14.23 -21.97 1.75
C VAL A 479 -15.26 -21.49 2.77
N ALA A 480 -15.74 -20.25 2.64
CA ALA A 480 -16.83 -19.71 3.44
C ALA A 480 -17.55 -18.59 2.68
N ASN A 481 -18.82 -18.39 3.00
CA ASN A 481 -19.63 -17.25 2.57
C ASN A 481 -20.35 -16.67 3.79
N LEU A 482 -19.84 -15.56 4.32
CA LEU A 482 -20.20 -15.01 5.61
C LEU A 482 -20.97 -13.70 5.45
N PRO A 483 -22.21 -13.57 5.97
CA PRO A 483 -22.84 -12.26 6.06
C PRO A 483 -22.05 -11.37 7.01
N ASN A 484 -21.78 -10.14 6.60
CA ASN A 484 -21.01 -9.19 7.42
C ASN A 484 -21.92 -8.56 8.49
N LEU A 485 -22.15 -9.30 9.56
CA LEU A 485 -22.96 -8.91 10.70
C LEU A 485 -22.09 -8.40 11.87
N PRO A 486 -22.66 -7.59 12.78
CA PRO A 486 -21.99 -7.23 14.02
C PRO A 486 -21.51 -8.48 14.77
N GLY A 487 -20.23 -8.51 15.16
CA GLY A 487 -19.61 -9.66 15.82
C GLY A 487 -18.76 -10.57 14.90
N LEU A 488 -18.76 -10.34 13.59
CA LEU A 488 -17.79 -10.99 12.70
C LEU A 488 -16.41 -10.33 12.90
N THR A 489 -15.42 -11.12 13.32
CA THR A 489 -14.08 -10.63 13.65
C THR A 489 -13.06 -10.98 12.56
N LYS A 490 -11.95 -10.24 12.51
CA LYS A 490 -10.83 -10.51 11.59
C LYS A 490 -10.22 -11.88 11.82
N GLU A 491 -10.09 -12.28 13.07
CA GLU A 491 -9.53 -13.57 13.47
C GLU A 491 -10.34 -14.72 12.86
N ARG A 492 -11.69 -14.60 12.92
CA ARG A 492 -12.57 -15.60 12.34
C ARG A 492 -12.45 -15.70 10.83
N ILE A 493 -12.35 -14.56 10.12
CA ILE A 493 -12.11 -14.56 8.67
C ILE A 493 -10.71 -15.10 8.37
N GLY A 494 -9.70 -14.73 9.17
CA GLY A 494 -8.33 -15.20 9.06
C GLY A 494 -8.20 -16.70 9.17
N GLU A 495 -8.96 -17.37 10.06
CA GLU A 495 -8.98 -18.83 10.15
C GLU A 495 -9.37 -19.51 8.82
N TYR A 496 -10.34 -18.96 8.10
CA TYR A 496 -10.71 -19.46 6.77
C TYR A 496 -9.64 -19.14 5.72
N MET A 497 -9.08 -17.91 5.73
CA MET A 497 -8.03 -17.51 4.79
C MET A 497 -6.76 -18.36 4.88
N LEU A 498 -6.48 -18.91 6.07
CA LEU A 498 -5.36 -19.83 6.34
C LEU A 498 -5.73 -21.31 6.15
N GLY A 499 -6.99 -21.63 5.84
CA GLY A 499 -7.48 -22.99 5.64
C GLY A 499 -7.64 -23.79 6.92
N LEU A 500 -7.71 -23.13 8.08
CA LEU A 500 -7.98 -23.75 9.38
C LEU A 500 -9.47 -24.12 9.53
N ARG A 501 -10.34 -23.47 8.72
CA ARG A 501 -11.79 -23.72 8.60
C ARG A 501 -12.20 -23.81 7.14
N ASP A 502 -13.20 -24.65 6.87
CA ASP A 502 -13.84 -24.78 5.55
C ASP A 502 -15.29 -25.21 5.78
N ASP A 503 -16.26 -24.30 5.49
CA ASP A 503 -17.68 -24.57 5.68
C ASP A 503 -18.26 -25.47 4.58
N PHE A 504 -17.54 -25.66 3.46
CA PHE A 504 -17.95 -26.46 2.31
C PHE A 504 -17.20 -27.81 2.24
N ALA A 505 -16.33 -28.13 3.22
CA ALA A 505 -15.68 -29.43 3.28
C ALA A 505 -16.68 -30.54 3.62
N PRO A 506 -16.62 -31.72 2.96
CA PRO A 506 -17.43 -32.87 3.36
C PRO A 506 -17.12 -33.23 4.80
N GLY A 507 -18.06 -32.94 5.73
CA GLY A 507 -17.93 -33.33 7.13
C GLY A 507 -17.62 -32.23 8.15
N GLY A 508 -17.72 -30.95 7.79
CA GLY A 508 -17.77 -29.78 8.72
C GLY A 508 -16.88 -29.82 9.98
N ALA A 509 -15.67 -30.38 9.93
CA ALA A 509 -14.83 -30.59 11.09
C ALA A 509 -13.54 -29.72 11.01
N ARG A 510 -13.19 -29.10 12.15
CA ARG A 510 -11.86 -28.50 12.37
C ARG A 510 -10.77 -29.48 11.91
N ARG A 511 -10.02 -29.15 10.87
CA ARG A 511 -8.75 -29.84 10.62
C ARG A 511 -7.78 -29.46 11.75
N LYS A 512 -7.65 -30.37 12.71
CA LYS A 512 -6.54 -30.40 13.67
C LYS A 512 -5.34 -30.98 12.94
N ASP A 513 -4.56 -30.18 12.27
CA ASP A 513 -3.18 -30.53 11.89
C ASP A 513 -2.58 -29.36 11.12
N ALA A 514 -2.00 -28.40 11.86
CA ALA A 514 -0.94 -27.56 11.35
C ALA A 514 0.36 -28.08 11.97
N PRO A 515 1.38 -28.50 11.21
CA PRO A 515 2.70 -28.73 11.77
C PRO A 515 3.30 -27.38 12.20
N ALA A 516 3.98 -27.44 13.36
CA ALA A 516 4.65 -26.36 14.05
C ALA A 516 5.74 -25.67 13.22
#